data_82700e1108e4cec1f2ac3034948b9a72
#
_entry.id   82700e1108e4cec1f2ac3034948b9a72
#
_cell.length_a   1.000
_cell.length_b   1.000
_cell.length_c   1.000
_cell.angle_alpha   90.00
_cell.angle_beta   90.00
_cell.angle_gamma   90.00
#
_symmetry.space_group_name_H-M   'P 1'
#
loop_
_entity.id
_entity.type
_entity.pdbx_description
1 polymer ?
#
loop_
_entity_poly.entity_id
_entity_poly.type
_entity_poly.pdbx_seq_one_letter_code
_entity_poly.pdbx_strand_id
1 'polypeptide(L)'
;MPQFGQITPAQAFRLLGTPEAPTVFDVRTEEDVTALPRLIPTARRIAHTDIAALPDPPGRAIVACTRGRKLSEGAAALLRSRGWQAEVLEGGTLGWEAAGLPMTPLPVLPNPGTPWVTRHRPKIDRIACPWLIRRFIDPTAPVLFVAPSEVEAVAGRFGAIPFDIEGVTFSHRGERCSFDALLDDFQLHTEALDRMAAVIRGADTDRHDLAPQAAGLLALSVGLSRMFRDDLQQLDAGIALYDALYRWARDGHEEGHDWPQGRRE
;
A
#
# COMPACT_ATOMS: atom_id res chain seq x y z
N MET A 1 1.20 26.23 -9.30
CA MET A 1 0.05 25.37 -9.62
C MET A 1 0.49 24.40 -10.70
N PRO A 2 0.17 23.09 -10.61
CA PRO A 2 0.48 22.16 -11.68
C PRO A 2 -0.18 22.63 -12.98
N GLN A 3 0.47 22.37 -14.11
CA GLN A 3 -0.11 22.60 -15.42
C GLN A 3 -1.28 21.64 -15.65
N PHE A 4 -2.18 21.97 -16.56
CA PHE A 4 -3.29 21.08 -16.92
C PHE A 4 -2.77 19.68 -17.26
N GLY A 5 -3.32 18.66 -16.60
CA GLY A 5 -2.90 17.27 -16.78
C GLY A 5 -1.63 16.86 -16.03
N GLN A 6 -1.20 17.65 -15.04
CA GLN A 6 -0.10 17.32 -14.12
C GLN A 6 -0.61 17.23 -12.69
N ILE A 7 0.06 16.41 -11.88
CA ILE A 7 -0.18 16.23 -10.45
C ILE A 7 1.14 16.37 -9.69
N THR A 8 1.16 17.12 -8.58
CA THR A 8 2.35 17.24 -7.74
C THR A 8 2.61 15.94 -6.96
N PRO A 9 3.89 15.66 -6.54
CA PRO A 9 4.21 14.53 -5.70
C PRO A 9 3.34 14.46 -4.43
N ALA A 10 3.14 15.59 -3.75
CA ALA A 10 2.32 15.64 -2.54
C ALA A 10 0.83 15.31 -2.81
N GLN A 11 0.25 15.82 -3.89
CA GLN A 11 -1.12 15.48 -4.28
C GLN A 11 -1.24 13.99 -4.67
N ALA A 12 -0.27 13.48 -5.44
CA ALA A 12 -0.23 12.07 -5.84
C ALA A 12 -0.13 11.15 -4.61
N PHE A 13 0.76 11.47 -3.66
CA PHE A 13 0.92 10.68 -2.44
C PHE A 13 -0.36 10.65 -1.60
N ARG A 14 -1.13 11.73 -1.53
CA ARG A 14 -2.43 11.75 -0.83
C ARG A 14 -3.46 10.79 -1.41
N LEU A 15 -3.32 10.38 -2.66
CA LEU A 15 -4.19 9.39 -3.31
C LEU A 15 -3.75 7.95 -3.03
N LEU A 16 -2.45 7.72 -2.80
CA LEU A 16 -1.94 6.39 -2.46
C LEU A 16 -2.43 5.92 -1.08
N GLY A 17 -2.52 4.62 -0.91
CA GLY A 17 -3.02 4.03 0.32
C GLY A 17 -4.55 4.16 0.52
N THR A 18 -5.28 4.58 -0.51
CA THR A 18 -6.74 4.71 -0.47
C THR A 18 -7.41 3.76 -1.47
N PRO A 19 -8.69 3.42 -1.29
CA PRO A 19 -9.44 2.60 -2.25
C PRO A 19 -9.49 3.20 -3.66
N GLU A 20 -9.43 4.53 -3.78
CA GLU A 20 -9.50 5.29 -5.03
C GLU A 20 -8.12 5.59 -5.62
N ALA A 21 -7.07 4.91 -5.13
CA ALA A 21 -5.71 5.13 -5.61
C ALA A 21 -5.61 4.92 -7.13
N PRO A 22 -5.02 5.86 -7.88
CA PRO A 22 -4.81 5.70 -9.31
C PRO A 22 -3.75 4.64 -9.57
N THR A 23 -3.78 4.02 -10.74
CA THR A 23 -2.66 3.20 -11.21
C THR A 23 -1.45 4.10 -11.48
N VAL A 24 -0.31 3.78 -10.86
CA VAL A 24 0.95 4.49 -11.13
C VAL A 24 1.73 3.71 -12.18
N PHE A 25 2.05 4.35 -13.31
CA PHE A 25 2.90 3.78 -14.36
C PHE A 25 4.29 4.42 -14.32
N ASP A 26 5.31 3.61 -14.15
CA ASP A 26 6.71 4.02 -14.30
C ASP A 26 7.17 3.68 -15.72
N VAL A 27 7.35 4.71 -16.54
CA VAL A 27 7.76 4.61 -17.94
C VAL A 27 9.22 4.99 -18.16
N ARG A 28 10.05 4.94 -17.13
CA ARG A 28 11.50 5.17 -17.22
C ARG A 28 12.17 4.13 -18.13
N THR A 29 13.25 4.53 -18.75
CA THR A 29 14.15 3.61 -19.47
C THR A 29 14.88 2.67 -18.50
N GLU A 30 15.44 1.58 -18.98
CA GLU A 30 16.26 0.67 -18.16
C GLU A 30 17.49 1.39 -17.57
N GLU A 31 18.10 2.30 -18.32
CA GLU A 31 19.22 3.12 -17.86
C GLU A 31 18.81 4.01 -16.68
N ASP A 32 17.66 4.70 -16.80
CA ASP A 32 17.13 5.55 -15.72
C ASP A 32 16.80 4.75 -14.46
N VAL A 33 16.25 3.54 -14.63
CA VAL A 33 15.92 2.67 -13.49
C VAL A 33 17.19 2.10 -12.85
N THR A 34 18.20 1.76 -13.64
CA THR A 34 19.50 1.32 -13.11
C THR A 34 20.16 2.43 -12.30
N ALA A 35 20.03 3.69 -12.72
CA ALA A 35 20.56 4.85 -12.00
C ALA A 35 19.79 5.13 -10.68
N LEU A 36 18.48 4.84 -10.62
CA LEU A 36 17.66 4.96 -9.42
C LEU A 36 16.79 3.69 -9.27
N PRO A 37 17.32 2.59 -8.68
CA PRO A 37 16.66 1.29 -8.62
C PRO A 37 15.58 1.23 -7.51
N ARG A 38 14.67 2.18 -7.52
CA ARG A 38 13.56 2.33 -6.58
C ARG A 38 12.29 2.73 -7.33
N LEU A 39 11.14 2.30 -6.87
CA LEU A 39 9.83 2.65 -7.43
C LEU A 39 8.99 3.46 -6.43
N ILE A 40 8.14 4.32 -6.95
CA ILE A 40 7.01 4.89 -6.21
C ILE A 40 6.12 3.73 -5.74
N PRO A 41 5.58 3.74 -4.51
CA PRO A 41 4.69 2.67 -4.04
C PRO A 41 3.59 2.34 -5.06
N THR A 42 3.33 1.06 -5.27
CA THR A 42 2.40 0.48 -6.25
C THR A 42 2.73 0.74 -7.72
N ALA A 43 3.83 1.42 -8.05
CA ALA A 43 4.15 1.72 -9.44
C ALA A 43 4.42 0.44 -10.24
N ARG A 44 3.77 0.34 -11.39
CA ARG A 44 3.97 -0.73 -12.38
C ARG A 44 4.91 -0.22 -13.45
N ARG A 45 6.04 -0.92 -13.63
CA ARG A 45 6.93 -0.63 -14.75
C ARG A 45 6.30 -1.10 -16.05
N ILE A 46 6.32 -0.22 -17.04
CA ILE A 46 5.89 -0.51 -18.40
C ILE A 46 6.74 0.30 -19.37
N ALA A 47 7.21 -0.31 -20.46
CA ALA A 47 7.89 0.45 -21.48
C ALA A 47 6.95 1.51 -22.06
N HIS A 48 7.43 2.73 -22.27
CA HIS A 48 6.62 3.82 -22.82
C HIS A 48 6.00 3.48 -24.19
N THR A 49 6.63 2.56 -24.96
CA THR A 49 6.13 2.03 -26.21
C THR A 49 4.92 1.12 -26.04
N ASP A 50 4.83 0.43 -24.90
CA ASP A 50 3.81 -0.60 -24.63
C ASP A 50 2.58 -0.04 -23.94
N ILE A 51 2.62 1.24 -23.54
CA ILE A 51 1.51 1.92 -22.86
C ILE A 51 0.21 1.90 -23.69
N ALA A 52 0.36 1.90 -25.02
CA ALA A 52 -0.78 1.84 -25.93
C ALA A 52 -1.45 0.44 -25.96
N ALA A 53 -0.78 -0.59 -25.51
CA ALA A 53 -1.29 -1.96 -25.47
C ALA A 53 -1.99 -2.33 -24.15
N LEU A 54 -2.09 -1.40 -23.21
CA LEU A 54 -2.80 -1.64 -21.94
C LEU A 54 -4.26 -2.01 -22.19
N PRO A 55 -4.81 -2.98 -21.43
CA PRO A 55 -6.20 -3.40 -21.61
C PRO A 55 -7.18 -2.31 -21.17
N ASP A 56 -8.37 -2.33 -21.76
CA ASP A 56 -9.53 -1.61 -21.26
C ASP A 56 -10.25 -2.44 -20.17
N PRO A 57 -11.03 -1.83 -19.25
CA PRO A 57 -11.50 -0.44 -19.31
C PRO A 57 -10.46 0.56 -18.83
N PRO A 58 -10.53 1.82 -19.29
CA PRO A 58 -9.70 2.90 -18.84
C PRO A 58 -10.03 3.25 -17.39
N GLY A 59 -9.01 3.73 -16.65
CA GLY A 59 -9.12 4.16 -15.25
C GLY A 59 -8.44 5.50 -15.02
N ARG A 60 -8.18 5.81 -13.75
CA ARG A 60 -7.31 6.92 -13.38
C ARG A 60 -5.86 6.47 -13.32
N ALA A 61 -4.95 7.24 -13.90
CA ALA A 61 -3.52 6.92 -13.95
C ALA A 61 -2.64 8.11 -13.60
N ILE A 62 -1.51 7.84 -12.94
CA ILE A 62 -0.39 8.76 -12.80
C ILE A 62 0.77 8.16 -13.59
N VAL A 63 1.37 8.95 -14.47
CA VAL A 63 2.49 8.51 -15.31
C VAL A 63 3.76 9.21 -14.87
N ALA A 64 4.76 8.44 -14.46
CA ALA A 64 6.04 8.92 -14.00
C ALA A 64 7.17 8.47 -14.94
N CYS A 65 8.03 9.40 -15.34
CA CYS A 65 9.38 9.11 -15.83
C CYS A 65 10.38 9.81 -14.92
N THR A 66 11.66 9.83 -15.25
CA THR A 66 12.71 10.40 -14.39
C THR A 66 12.43 11.85 -14.00
N ARG A 67 11.98 12.70 -14.95
CA ARG A 67 11.79 14.16 -14.75
C ARG A 67 10.37 14.66 -15.02
N GLY A 68 9.40 13.81 -15.25
CA GLY A 68 8.02 14.21 -15.55
C GLY A 68 7.87 14.96 -16.88
N ARG A 69 8.60 14.55 -17.92
CA ARG A 69 8.62 15.19 -19.24
C ARG A 69 8.43 14.17 -20.37
N LYS A 70 8.87 14.45 -21.55
CA LYS A 70 8.85 13.65 -22.80
C LYS A 70 8.13 12.30 -22.72
N LEU A 71 8.72 11.31 -22.01
CA LEU A 71 8.18 9.94 -21.95
C LEU A 71 6.84 9.90 -21.21
N SER A 72 6.74 10.53 -20.04
CA SER A 72 5.48 10.56 -19.28
C SER A 72 4.42 11.43 -19.92
N GLU A 73 4.79 12.53 -20.58
CA GLU A 73 3.85 13.37 -21.34
C GLU A 73 3.27 12.60 -22.53
N GLY A 74 4.12 11.95 -23.32
CA GLY A 74 3.69 11.13 -24.47
C GLY A 74 2.82 9.96 -24.03
N ALA A 75 3.24 9.22 -23.01
CA ALA A 75 2.48 8.10 -22.45
C ALA A 75 1.12 8.55 -21.88
N ALA A 76 1.07 9.65 -21.12
CA ALA A 76 -0.19 10.19 -20.61
C ALA A 76 -1.11 10.70 -21.74
N ALA A 77 -0.56 11.28 -22.81
CA ALA A 77 -1.35 11.68 -23.97
C ALA A 77 -1.98 10.47 -24.68
N LEU A 78 -1.21 9.38 -24.85
CA LEU A 78 -1.73 8.12 -25.42
C LEU A 78 -2.83 7.52 -24.53
N LEU A 79 -2.66 7.50 -23.22
CA LEU A 79 -3.69 7.02 -22.30
C LEU A 79 -4.97 7.85 -22.40
N ARG A 80 -4.84 9.19 -22.43
CA ARG A 80 -6.00 10.09 -22.58
C ARG A 80 -6.74 9.88 -23.89
N SER A 81 -6.03 9.62 -25.00
CA SER A 81 -6.69 9.33 -26.30
C SER A 81 -7.51 8.02 -26.27
N ARG A 82 -7.27 7.15 -25.27
CA ARG A 82 -8.00 5.91 -25.01
C ARG A 82 -9.02 6.03 -23.87
N GLY A 83 -9.29 7.25 -23.40
CA GLY A 83 -10.30 7.51 -22.37
C GLY A 83 -9.81 7.41 -20.92
N TRP A 84 -8.50 7.23 -20.68
CA TRP A 84 -7.94 7.26 -19.33
C TRP A 84 -7.92 8.69 -18.77
N GLN A 85 -8.16 8.80 -17.46
CA GLN A 85 -7.89 10.03 -16.71
C GLN A 85 -6.41 10.00 -16.28
N ALA A 86 -5.50 10.34 -17.20
CA ALA A 86 -4.07 10.24 -16.97
C ALA A 86 -3.45 11.60 -16.67
N GLU A 87 -2.68 11.67 -15.58
CA GLU A 87 -1.91 12.83 -15.14
C GLU A 87 -0.41 12.50 -15.16
N VAL A 88 0.40 13.49 -15.48
CA VAL A 88 1.86 13.37 -15.42
C VAL A 88 2.33 13.77 -14.03
N LEU A 89 3.20 12.97 -13.42
CA LEU A 89 3.84 13.33 -12.15
C LEU A 89 4.83 14.48 -12.35
N GLU A 90 4.57 15.61 -11.73
CA GLU A 90 5.43 16.79 -11.78
C GLU A 90 6.83 16.46 -11.21
N GLY A 91 7.88 16.79 -11.96
CA GLY A 91 9.25 16.44 -11.59
C GLY A 91 9.61 14.95 -11.72
N GLY A 92 8.63 14.09 -12.00
CA GLY A 92 8.83 12.64 -12.13
C GLY A 92 9.31 11.97 -10.86
N THR A 93 10.06 10.86 -10.99
CA THR A 93 10.62 10.12 -9.85
C THR A 93 11.64 10.95 -9.06
N LEU A 94 12.40 11.85 -9.71
CA LEU A 94 13.32 12.76 -9.01
C LEU A 94 12.56 13.81 -8.20
N GLY A 95 11.43 14.32 -8.71
CA GLY A 95 10.58 15.24 -7.94
C GLY A 95 9.93 14.55 -6.74
N TRP A 96 9.55 13.28 -6.88
CA TRP A 96 9.04 12.46 -5.79
C TRP A 96 10.09 12.23 -4.69
N GLU A 97 11.30 11.85 -5.08
CA GLU A 97 12.44 11.67 -4.16
C GLU A 97 12.80 12.97 -3.45
N ALA A 98 12.87 14.09 -4.19
CA ALA A 98 13.17 15.40 -3.63
C ALA A 98 12.11 15.90 -2.64
N ALA A 99 10.86 15.41 -2.76
CA ALA A 99 9.80 15.66 -1.80
C ALA A 99 9.89 14.79 -0.52
N GLY A 100 10.91 13.92 -0.41
CA GLY A 100 11.12 13.03 0.74
C GLY A 100 10.05 11.94 0.88
N LEU A 101 9.33 11.62 -0.19
CA LEU A 101 8.27 10.62 -0.17
C LEU A 101 8.83 9.20 -0.31
N PRO A 102 8.15 8.17 0.25
CA PRO A 102 8.67 6.81 0.26
C PRO A 102 8.86 6.26 -1.15
N MET A 103 9.94 5.52 -1.34
CA MET A 103 10.24 4.77 -2.55
C MET A 103 10.73 3.36 -2.18
N THR A 104 10.15 2.36 -2.78
CA THR A 104 10.50 0.95 -2.51
C THR A 104 11.68 0.50 -3.37
N PRO A 105 12.73 -0.10 -2.78
CA PRO A 105 13.85 -0.66 -3.54
C PRO A 105 13.38 -1.80 -4.46
N LEU A 106 13.84 -1.82 -5.72
CA LEU A 106 13.50 -2.88 -6.67
C LEU A 106 13.83 -4.30 -6.21
N PRO A 107 14.97 -4.57 -5.55
CA PRO A 107 15.33 -5.94 -5.17
C PRO A 107 14.38 -6.61 -4.17
N VAL A 108 13.59 -5.82 -3.41
CA VAL A 108 12.62 -6.36 -2.44
C VAL A 108 11.22 -6.49 -3.00
N LEU A 109 10.94 -5.88 -4.17
CA LEU A 109 9.63 -5.95 -4.80
C LEU A 109 9.38 -7.32 -5.42
N PRO A 110 8.29 -8.00 -5.07
CA PRO A 110 7.87 -9.20 -5.77
C PRO A 110 7.40 -8.86 -7.19
N ASN A 111 7.35 -9.87 -8.04
CA ASN A 111 6.69 -9.73 -9.34
C ASN A 111 5.20 -9.40 -9.12
N PRO A 112 4.60 -8.55 -9.96
CA PRO A 112 3.17 -8.23 -9.86
C PRO A 112 2.30 -9.49 -9.87
N GLY A 113 1.33 -9.55 -8.96
CA GLY A 113 0.43 -10.68 -8.81
C GLY A 113 1.03 -11.88 -8.05
N THR A 114 2.23 -11.76 -7.49
CA THR A 114 2.79 -12.81 -6.61
C THR A 114 1.86 -13.03 -5.42
N PRO A 115 1.42 -14.28 -5.16
CA PRO A 115 0.57 -14.57 -4.01
C PRO A 115 1.33 -14.45 -2.70
N TRP A 116 0.61 -14.07 -1.64
CA TRP A 116 1.08 -14.08 -0.26
C TRP A 116 0.32 -15.13 0.54
N VAL A 117 0.97 -15.83 1.45
CA VAL A 117 0.35 -16.92 2.20
C VAL A 117 0.60 -16.81 3.69
N THR A 118 -0.45 -17.04 4.49
CA THR A 118 -0.37 -17.09 5.95
C THR A 118 -1.40 -18.05 6.52
N ARG A 119 -1.45 -18.12 7.85
CA ARG A 119 -2.37 -18.97 8.59
C ARG A 119 -3.81 -18.49 8.47
N HIS A 120 -4.76 -19.42 8.39
CA HIS A 120 -6.20 -19.15 8.45
C HIS A 120 -6.63 -18.45 9.76
N ARG A 121 -7.87 -17.98 9.83
CA ARG A 121 -8.45 -17.22 10.96
C ARG A 121 -7.65 -15.93 11.23
N PRO A 122 -7.55 -15.03 10.24
CA PRO A 122 -6.73 -13.84 10.33
C PRO A 122 -7.22 -12.89 11.44
N LYS A 123 -6.24 -12.26 12.12
CA LYS A 123 -6.46 -11.16 13.06
C LYS A 123 -5.26 -10.21 12.94
N ILE A 124 -5.43 -8.98 13.34
CA ILE A 124 -4.41 -7.94 13.41
C ILE A 124 -3.44 -7.99 12.22
N ASP A 125 -2.23 -8.51 12.38
CA ASP A 125 -1.18 -8.55 11.35
C ASP A 125 -1.60 -9.29 10.09
N ARG A 126 -2.36 -10.38 10.20
CA ARG A 126 -2.84 -11.15 9.04
C ARG A 126 -3.96 -10.47 8.25
N ILE A 127 -4.37 -9.27 8.66
CA ILE A 127 -5.22 -8.34 7.89
C ILE A 127 -4.44 -7.06 7.58
N ALA A 128 -3.66 -6.53 8.54
CA ALA A 128 -2.84 -5.33 8.35
C ALA A 128 -1.80 -5.51 7.25
N CYS A 129 -1.07 -6.64 7.24
CA CYS A 129 -0.08 -6.92 6.19
C CYS A 129 -0.71 -7.00 4.78
N PRO A 130 -1.79 -7.77 4.54
CA PRO A 130 -2.53 -7.74 3.28
C PRO A 130 -3.01 -6.34 2.89
N TRP A 131 -3.47 -5.52 3.85
CA TRP A 131 -3.85 -4.14 3.60
C TRP A 131 -2.64 -3.33 3.08
N LEU A 132 -1.49 -3.40 3.76
CA LEU A 132 -0.27 -2.70 3.35
C LEU A 132 0.20 -3.17 1.97
N ILE A 133 0.19 -4.49 1.74
CA ILE A 133 0.56 -5.08 0.46
C ILE A 133 -0.32 -4.52 -0.66
N ARG A 134 -1.64 -4.57 -0.52
CA ARG A 134 -2.57 -4.10 -1.55
C ARG A 134 -2.58 -2.59 -1.73
N ARG A 135 -2.28 -1.81 -0.69
CA ARG A 135 -2.32 -0.34 -0.74
C ARG A 135 -1.00 0.31 -1.13
N PHE A 136 0.14 -0.36 -0.90
CA PHE A 136 1.46 0.27 -1.06
C PHE A 136 2.48 -0.57 -1.83
N ILE A 137 2.26 -1.87 -2.02
CA ILE A 137 3.22 -2.77 -2.67
C ILE A 137 2.66 -3.27 -4.00
N ASP A 138 1.62 -4.11 -3.95
CA ASP A 138 0.97 -4.68 -5.13
C ASP A 138 -0.55 -4.78 -4.95
N PRO A 139 -1.34 -3.88 -5.58
CA PRO A 139 -2.80 -3.92 -5.50
C PRO A 139 -3.44 -5.21 -6.02
N THR A 140 -2.71 -5.99 -6.81
CA THR A 140 -3.20 -7.22 -7.46
C THR A 140 -2.82 -8.50 -6.71
N ALA A 141 -2.05 -8.39 -5.63
CA ALA A 141 -1.54 -9.54 -4.87
C ALA A 141 -2.67 -10.39 -4.27
N PRO A 142 -2.78 -11.68 -4.63
CA PRO A 142 -3.66 -12.61 -3.95
C PRO A 142 -3.15 -12.93 -2.54
N VAL A 143 -4.07 -13.16 -1.60
CA VAL A 143 -3.74 -13.61 -0.25
C VAL A 143 -4.36 -14.98 -0.02
N LEU A 144 -3.54 -15.93 0.42
CA LEU A 144 -3.91 -17.30 0.67
C LEU A 144 -3.92 -17.57 2.18
N PHE A 145 -5.06 -18.03 2.69
CA PHE A 145 -5.19 -18.44 4.09
C PHE A 145 -5.28 -19.96 4.15
N VAL A 146 -4.35 -20.60 4.86
CA VAL A 146 -4.24 -22.07 4.93
C VAL A 146 -4.02 -22.55 6.36
N ALA A 147 -4.07 -23.85 6.59
CA ALA A 147 -3.72 -24.40 7.89
C ALA A 147 -2.25 -24.07 8.24
N PRO A 148 -1.93 -23.82 9.53
CA PRO A 148 -0.57 -23.45 9.93
C PRO A 148 0.52 -24.40 9.41
N SER A 149 0.24 -25.71 9.42
CA SER A 149 1.16 -26.76 8.92
C SER A 149 1.39 -26.75 7.41
N GLU A 150 0.52 -26.07 6.65
CA GLU A 150 0.54 -26.09 5.18
C GLU A 150 1.19 -24.84 4.58
N VAL A 151 1.48 -23.81 5.38
CA VAL A 151 1.97 -22.51 4.87
C VAL A 151 3.24 -22.66 4.05
N GLU A 152 4.24 -23.38 4.55
CA GLU A 152 5.51 -23.58 3.83
C GLU A 152 5.33 -24.40 2.54
N ALA A 153 4.53 -25.47 2.59
CA ALA A 153 4.26 -26.32 1.44
C ALA A 153 3.51 -25.55 0.34
N VAL A 154 2.54 -24.71 0.73
CA VAL A 154 1.80 -23.84 -0.19
C VAL A 154 2.73 -22.75 -0.75
N ALA A 155 3.56 -22.11 0.09
CA ALA A 155 4.54 -21.13 -0.36
C ALA A 155 5.44 -21.70 -1.47
N GLY A 156 6.03 -22.86 -1.25
CA GLY A 156 6.91 -23.51 -2.22
C GLY A 156 6.17 -23.96 -3.49
N ARG A 157 4.95 -24.49 -3.39
CA ARG A 157 4.21 -25.03 -4.54
C ARG A 157 3.59 -23.96 -5.43
N PHE A 158 3.17 -22.84 -4.85
CA PHE A 158 2.49 -21.75 -5.58
C PHE A 158 3.38 -20.52 -5.80
N GLY A 159 4.67 -20.58 -5.40
CA GLY A 159 5.56 -19.43 -5.47
C GLY A 159 5.04 -18.26 -4.61
N ALA A 160 4.33 -18.56 -3.52
CA ALA A 160 3.76 -17.55 -2.65
C ALA A 160 4.77 -17.10 -1.58
N ILE A 161 4.67 -15.84 -1.18
CA ILE A 161 5.51 -15.26 -0.14
C ILE A 161 4.86 -15.52 1.21
N PRO A 162 5.49 -16.29 2.12
CA PRO A 162 4.96 -16.52 3.44
C PRO A 162 5.16 -15.31 4.36
N PHE A 163 4.14 -15.02 5.18
CA PHE A 163 4.22 -13.95 6.18
C PHE A 163 3.50 -14.30 7.48
N ASP A 164 3.85 -13.62 8.56
CA ASP A 164 3.29 -13.78 9.90
C ASP A 164 3.31 -15.23 10.42
N ILE A 165 4.42 -15.92 10.17
CA ILE A 165 4.78 -17.20 10.76
C ILE A 165 6.24 -17.18 11.21
N GLU A 166 6.61 -18.05 12.13
CA GLU A 166 7.98 -18.17 12.61
C GLU A 166 8.94 -18.60 11.49
N GLY A 167 10.16 -18.04 11.47
CA GLY A 167 11.22 -18.45 10.55
C GLY A 167 11.18 -17.84 9.16
N VAL A 168 10.20 -16.97 8.83
CA VAL A 168 10.12 -16.30 7.52
C VAL A 168 10.57 -14.84 7.59
N THR A 169 10.90 -14.28 6.42
CA THR A 169 11.39 -12.89 6.29
C THR A 169 10.41 -11.87 6.84
N PHE A 170 9.13 -11.98 6.48
CA PHE A 170 8.08 -11.03 6.86
C PHE A 170 7.32 -11.53 8.09
N SER A 171 8.00 -11.55 9.22
CA SER A 171 7.47 -11.97 10.51
C SER A 171 7.94 -11.05 11.63
N HIS A 172 7.53 -11.36 12.85
CA HIS A 172 7.97 -10.62 14.05
C HIS A 172 9.49 -10.56 14.16
N ARG A 173 10.01 -9.40 14.55
CA ARG A 173 11.44 -9.14 14.77
C ARG A 173 11.61 -8.49 16.15
N GLY A 174 11.91 -9.30 17.17
CA GLY A 174 11.95 -8.84 18.55
C GLY A 174 10.57 -8.36 19.03
N GLU A 175 10.48 -7.11 19.46
CA GLU A 175 9.20 -6.49 19.90
C GLU A 175 8.35 -5.94 18.74
N ARG A 176 8.83 -6.03 17.50
CA ARG A 176 8.16 -5.51 16.31
C ARG A 176 7.35 -6.60 15.64
N CYS A 177 6.16 -6.26 15.19
CA CYS A 177 5.23 -7.18 14.54
C CYS A 177 5.51 -7.33 13.02
N SER A 178 4.78 -8.20 12.34
CA SER A 178 4.99 -8.48 10.90
C SER A 178 4.70 -7.26 10.02
N PHE A 179 3.78 -6.39 10.43
CA PHE A 179 3.50 -5.13 9.75
C PHE A 179 4.72 -4.20 9.78
N ASP A 180 5.41 -4.09 10.92
CA ASP A 180 6.65 -3.32 11.03
C ASP A 180 7.74 -3.88 10.10
N ALA A 181 7.88 -5.21 10.01
CA ALA A 181 8.87 -5.85 9.15
C ALA A 181 8.65 -5.50 7.67
N LEU A 182 7.38 -5.43 7.23
CA LEU A 182 7.04 -4.97 5.88
C LEU A 182 7.38 -3.49 5.68
N LEU A 183 7.08 -2.61 6.63
CA LEU A 183 7.44 -1.19 6.53
C LEU A 183 8.94 -1.01 6.38
N ASP A 184 9.73 -1.72 7.16
CA ASP A 184 11.20 -1.65 7.12
C ASP A 184 11.74 -2.13 5.78
N ASP A 185 11.37 -3.33 5.36
CA ASP A 185 11.94 -3.96 4.16
C ASP A 185 11.52 -3.25 2.87
N PHE A 186 10.28 -2.76 2.79
CA PHE A 186 9.79 -2.00 1.65
C PHE A 186 10.05 -0.48 1.74
N GLN A 187 10.67 -0.01 2.82
CA GLN A 187 11.00 1.40 3.08
C GLN A 187 9.78 2.32 2.96
N LEU A 188 8.67 1.93 3.58
CA LEU A 188 7.38 2.63 3.50
C LEU A 188 7.11 3.56 4.70
N HIS A 189 8.17 3.97 5.42
CA HIS A 189 8.03 4.83 6.59
C HIS A 189 7.49 6.21 6.25
N THR A 190 6.41 6.59 6.93
CA THR A 190 5.83 7.93 6.96
C THR A 190 5.19 8.12 8.32
N GLU A 191 4.98 9.37 8.76
CA GLU A 191 4.33 9.65 10.05
C GLU A 191 3.00 8.89 10.21
N ALA A 192 2.18 8.82 9.15
CA ALA A 192 0.90 8.13 9.19
C ALA A 192 1.05 6.61 9.31
N LEU A 193 1.94 5.99 8.52
CA LEU A 193 2.18 4.55 8.58
C LEU A 193 2.87 4.14 9.88
N ASP A 194 3.80 4.95 10.39
CA ASP A 194 4.48 4.69 11.66
C ASP A 194 3.51 4.82 12.85
N ARG A 195 2.59 5.79 12.81
CA ARG A 195 1.50 5.92 13.79
C ARG A 195 0.55 4.72 13.74
N MET A 196 0.20 4.29 12.54
CA MET A 196 -0.62 3.09 12.34
C MET A 196 0.11 1.82 12.83
N ALA A 197 1.41 1.70 12.57
CA ALA A 197 2.23 0.59 13.04
C ALA A 197 2.25 0.48 14.57
N ALA A 198 2.33 1.60 15.29
CA ALA A 198 2.26 1.60 16.75
C ALA A 198 0.93 1.04 17.28
N VAL A 199 -0.19 1.38 16.63
CA VAL A 199 -1.53 0.85 16.98
C VAL A 199 -1.61 -0.65 16.68
N ILE A 200 -1.15 -1.07 15.50
CA ILE A 200 -1.17 -2.47 15.06
C ILE A 200 -0.31 -3.33 15.98
N ARG A 201 0.95 -2.92 16.19
CA ARG A 201 1.89 -3.62 17.08
C ARG A 201 1.33 -3.72 18.50
N GLY A 202 0.77 -2.63 19.02
CA GLY A 202 0.15 -2.64 20.36
C GLY A 202 -1.00 -3.65 20.48
N ALA A 203 -1.80 -3.79 19.43
CA ALA A 203 -2.91 -4.75 19.38
C ALA A 203 -2.42 -6.20 19.18
N ASP A 204 -1.38 -6.39 18.36
CA ASP A 204 -0.89 -7.73 17.99
C ASP A 204 0.00 -8.38 19.05
N THR A 205 0.73 -7.55 19.82
CA THR A 205 1.66 -8.01 20.86
C THR A 205 1.15 -7.84 22.29
N ASP A 206 -0.13 -7.51 22.46
CA ASP A 206 -0.77 -7.22 23.77
C ASP A 206 -0.08 -6.05 24.54
N ARG A 207 0.51 -5.11 23.79
CA ARG A 207 1.18 -3.92 24.32
C ARG A 207 0.33 -2.67 24.11
N HIS A 208 -0.84 -2.64 24.78
CA HIS A 208 -1.81 -1.55 24.62
C HIS A 208 -1.28 -0.19 25.12
N ASP A 209 -0.16 -0.19 25.84
CA ASP A 209 0.58 1.00 26.26
C ASP A 209 1.25 1.75 25.08
N LEU A 210 1.46 1.09 23.94
CA LEU A 210 2.09 1.70 22.76
C LEU A 210 1.17 2.72 22.05
N ALA A 211 -0.13 2.49 22.09
CA ALA A 211 -1.11 3.42 21.52
C ALA A 211 -2.49 3.18 22.15
N PRO A 212 -3.21 4.21 22.56
CA PRO A 212 -4.53 4.06 23.20
C PRO A 212 -5.57 3.38 22.31
N GLN A 213 -5.40 3.43 20.99
CA GLN A 213 -6.29 2.81 19.99
C GLN A 213 -6.10 1.29 19.87
N ALA A 214 -4.99 0.72 20.39
CA ALA A 214 -4.64 -0.68 20.24
C ALA A 214 -5.72 -1.63 20.80
N ALA A 215 -6.25 -1.35 21.99
CA ALA A 215 -7.33 -2.15 22.59
C ALA A 215 -8.62 -2.13 21.73
N GLY A 216 -8.94 -0.99 21.12
CA GLY A 216 -10.06 -0.86 20.19
C GLY A 216 -9.87 -1.69 18.93
N LEU A 217 -8.67 -1.64 18.33
CA LEU A 217 -8.33 -2.45 17.15
C LEU A 217 -8.41 -3.95 17.45
N LEU A 218 -7.90 -4.39 18.62
CA LEU A 218 -8.00 -5.78 19.05
C LEU A 218 -9.47 -6.23 19.17
N ALA A 219 -10.32 -5.42 19.83
CA ALA A 219 -11.73 -5.74 20.01
C ALA A 219 -12.46 -5.88 18.67
N LEU A 220 -12.26 -4.94 17.73
CA LEU A 220 -12.83 -4.98 16.39
C LEU A 220 -12.32 -6.19 15.59
N SER A 221 -11.04 -6.49 15.66
CA SER A 221 -10.41 -7.61 14.96
C SER A 221 -10.94 -8.97 15.46
N VAL A 222 -11.12 -9.12 16.77
CA VAL A 222 -11.76 -10.30 17.37
C VAL A 222 -13.22 -10.39 16.94
N GLY A 223 -13.95 -9.27 16.92
CA GLY A 223 -15.33 -9.19 16.46
C GLY A 223 -15.48 -9.68 15.00
N LEU A 224 -14.67 -9.15 14.09
CA LEU A 224 -14.63 -9.58 12.69
C LEU A 224 -14.35 -11.09 12.56
N SER A 225 -13.38 -11.62 13.31
CA SER A 225 -13.06 -13.05 13.31
C SER A 225 -14.20 -13.95 13.83
N ARG A 226 -15.16 -13.40 14.56
CA ARG A 226 -16.38 -14.11 15.01
C ARG A 226 -17.53 -13.97 14.02
N MET A 227 -17.59 -12.87 13.27
CA MET A 227 -18.63 -12.60 12.27
C MET A 227 -18.46 -13.45 11.02
N PHE A 228 -17.22 -13.63 10.56
CA PHE A 228 -16.91 -14.30 9.30
C PHE A 228 -16.35 -15.70 9.54
N ARG A 229 -16.82 -16.68 8.74
CA ARG A 229 -16.25 -18.03 8.68
C ARG A 229 -15.26 -18.18 7.53
N ASP A 230 -15.47 -17.42 6.48
CA ASP A 230 -14.60 -17.34 5.31
C ASP A 230 -13.54 -16.24 5.53
N ASP A 231 -12.27 -16.62 5.40
CA ASP A 231 -11.15 -15.74 5.70
C ASP A 231 -10.97 -14.61 4.65
N LEU A 232 -11.38 -14.84 3.39
CA LEU A 232 -11.34 -13.79 2.37
C LEU A 232 -12.45 -12.77 2.59
N GLN A 233 -13.66 -13.18 2.98
CA GLN A 233 -14.72 -12.25 3.36
C GLN A 233 -14.32 -11.45 4.61
N GLN A 234 -13.64 -12.08 5.57
CA GLN A 234 -13.10 -11.39 6.73
C GLN A 234 -12.03 -10.39 6.34
N LEU A 235 -11.12 -10.76 5.41
CA LEU A 235 -10.11 -9.86 4.89
C LEU A 235 -10.75 -8.64 4.22
N ASP A 236 -11.73 -8.82 3.35
CA ASP A 236 -12.39 -7.72 2.64
C ASP A 236 -13.07 -6.74 3.61
N ALA A 237 -13.76 -7.24 4.63
CA ALA A 237 -14.34 -6.42 5.70
C ALA A 237 -13.24 -5.71 6.52
N GLY A 238 -12.15 -6.40 6.81
CA GLY A 238 -11.00 -5.88 7.54
C GLY A 238 -10.25 -4.79 6.77
N ILE A 239 -10.09 -4.91 5.46
CA ILE A 239 -9.44 -3.89 4.61
C ILE A 239 -10.10 -2.52 4.82
N ALA A 240 -11.43 -2.46 4.84
CA ALA A 240 -12.15 -1.21 5.08
C ALA A 240 -11.86 -0.60 6.48
N LEU A 241 -11.70 -1.45 7.50
CA LEU A 241 -11.30 -1.01 8.84
C LEU A 241 -9.89 -0.38 8.83
N TYR A 242 -8.95 -1.01 8.13
CA TYR A 242 -7.59 -0.49 8.03
C TYR A 242 -7.48 0.73 7.11
N ASP A 243 -8.33 0.87 6.09
CA ASP A 243 -8.47 2.12 5.33
C ASP A 243 -8.91 3.27 6.25
N ALA A 244 -9.88 3.03 7.14
CA ALA A 244 -10.31 4.02 8.13
C ALA A 244 -9.20 4.35 9.14
N LEU A 245 -8.46 3.34 9.63
CA LEU A 245 -7.33 3.54 10.55
C LEU A 245 -6.21 4.36 9.89
N TYR A 246 -5.87 4.07 8.62
CA TYR A 246 -4.90 4.85 7.87
C TYR A 246 -5.37 6.29 7.66
N ARG A 247 -6.65 6.48 7.34
CA ARG A 247 -7.23 7.81 7.18
C ARG A 247 -7.18 8.62 8.47
N TRP A 248 -7.52 8.00 9.59
CA TRP A 248 -7.34 8.61 10.91
C TRP A 248 -5.87 8.95 11.17
N ALA A 249 -4.96 8.01 10.98
CA ALA A 249 -3.54 8.21 11.24
C ALA A 249 -2.92 9.34 10.41
N ARG A 250 -3.42 9.57 9.21
CA ARG A 250 -2.93 10.60 8.28
C ARG A 250 -3.58 11.97 8.47
N ASP A 251 -4.90 12.00 8.62
CA ASP A 251 -5.68 13.24 8.50
C ASP A 251 -6.44 13.62 9.78
N GLY A 252 -6.72 12.70 10.70
CA GLY A 252 -7.65 12.91 11.82
C GLY A 252 -7.10 12.57 13.21
N HIS A 253 -5.80 12.31 13.36
CA HIS A 253 -5.26 11.83 14.63
C HIS A 253 -5.30 12.87 15.78
N GLU A 254 -5.41 14.14 15.45
CA GLU A 254 -5.58 15.23 16.42
C GLU A 254 -7.06 15.58 16.68
N GLU A 255 -7.99 14.99 15.91
CA GLU A 255 -9.41 15.24 16.09
C GLU A 255 -9.93 14.50 17.33
N GLY A 256 -10.61 15.26 18.21
CA GLY A 256 -11.37 14.73 19.33
C GLY A 256 -12.85 14.57 18.97
N HIS A 257 -13.65 14.03 19.90
CA HIS A 257 -15.10 14.04 19.80
C HIS A 257 -15.64 15.41 20.26
N ASP A 258 -15.38 16.44 19.45
CA ASP A 258 -15.90 17.78 19.69
C ASP A 258 -17.34 17.84 19.17
N TRP A 259 -18.29 17.84 20.12
CA TRP A 259 -19.65 18.21 19.80
C TRP A 259 -19.63 19.64 19.25
N PRO A 260 -20.18 19.93 18.05
CA PRO A 260 -20.19 21.29 17.53
C PRO A 260 -20.92 22.16 18.56
N GLN A 261 -20.17 23.01 19.25
CA GLN A 261 -20.78 24.05 20.08
C GLN A 261 -21.59 24.91 19.11
N GLY A 262 -22.92 24.84 19.25
CA GLY A 262 -23.82 25.59 18.43
C GLY A 262 -23.35 27.05 18.39
N ARG A 263 -23.17 27.62 17.18
CA ARG A 263 -23.00 29.06 17.06
C ARG A 263 -24.12 29.71 17.89
N ARG A 264 -23.76 30.30 18.99
CA ARG A 264 -24.66 31.26 19.65
C ARG A 264 -24.75 32.43 18.68
N GLU A 265 -25.89 32.58 18.01
CA GLU A 265 -26.28 33.77 17.30
C GLU A 265 -26.33 34.98 18.25
#